data_72d4fa41873bdfb2b11892c5555d310b
#
_entry.id   72d4fa41873bdfb2b11892c5555d310b
#
_cell.length_a   1.000
_cell.length_b   1.000
_cell.length_c   1.000
_cell.angle_alpha   90.00
_cell.angle_beta   90.00
_cell.angle_gamma   90.00
#
_symmetry.space_group_name_H-M   'P 1'
#
loop_
_entity.id
_entity.type
_entity.pdbx_description
1 polymer ?
#
loop_
_entity_poly.entity_id
_entity_poly.type
_entity_poly.pdbx_seq_one_letter_code
_entity_poly.pdbx_strand_id
1 'polypeptide(L)'
;MREIVPTAEIPNNPKDVWELEVGVMDISCLGLEKIMADTDSDAVVILHDNKLVHETYRNGMTANDPHILMSVSKSMLGLVAGTLVERGELAIDNLITKFVPELSNTAYAGATVRDLLDMRAGILFDEDYLATEGPIVDYRYAANWNPVPKNR
;
A
#
# COMPACT_ATOMS: atom_id res chain seq x y z
N MET A 1 21.97 -6.40 -6.86
CA MET A 1 20.68 -5.76 -7.15
C MET A 1 19.98 -6.67 -8.15
N ARG A 2 18.89 -7.34 -7.79
CA ARG A 2 18.05 -7.99 -8.82
C ARG A 2 17.40 -6.85 -9.59
N GLU A 3 17.48 -6.89 -10.91
CA GLU A 3 16.66 -6.02 -11.74
C GLU A 3 15.20 -6.23 -11.36
N ILE A 4 14.52 -5.17 -10.97
CA ILE A 4 13.08 -5.16 -10.88
C ILE A 4 12.61 -5.16 -12.34
N VAL A 5 12.23 -6.32 -12.81
CA VAL A 5 11.65 -6.43 -14.16
C VAL A 5 10.24 -5.87 -14.04
N PRO A 6 9.89 -4.79 -14.74
CA PRO A 6 8.51 -4.33 -14.77
C PRO A 6 7.64 -5.44 -15.35
N THR A 7 6.65 -5.87 -14.58
CA THR A 7 5.81 -7.01 -14.94
C THR A 7 4.68 -6.62 -15.88
N ALA A 8 4.16 -5.42 -15.79
CA ALA A 8 3.17 -4.87 -16.69
C ALA A 8 3.09 -3.35 -16.55
N GLU A 9 2.91 -2.65 -17.65
CA GLU A 9 2.41 -1.29 -17.63
C GLU A 9 0.88 -1.33 -17.65
N ILE A 10 0.25 -0.64 -16.69
CA ILE A 10 -1.19 -0.36 -16.76
C ILE A 10 -1.30 0.99 -17.48
N PRO A 11 -1.75 1.01 -18.74
CA PRO A 11 -1.81 2.25 -19.49
C PRO A 11 -2.83 3.20 -18.85
N ASN A 12 -2.48 4.47 -18.76
CA ASN A 12 -3.44 5.51 -18.42
C ASN A 12 -4.49 5.59 -19.54
N ASN A 13 -5.75 5.82 -19.17
CA ASN A 13 -6.78 6.18 -20.12
C ASN A 13 -7.06 7.70 -20.03
N PRO A 14 -6.31 8.53 -20.79
CA PRO A 14 -6.44 9.98 -20.69
C PRO A 14 -7.79 10.50 -21.16
N LYS A 15 -8.63 9.65 -21.76
CA LYS A 15 -10.00 10.03 -22.17
C LYS A 15 -10.97 10.05 -21.00
N ASP A 16 -10.64 9.37 -19.90
CA ASP A 16 -11.47 9.27 -18.71
C ASP A 16 -10.84 10.03 -17.51
N VAL A 17 -10.01 11.00 -17.78
CA VAL A 17 -9.46 11.90 -16.76
C VAL A 17 -10.58 12.84 -16.30
N TRP A 18 -10.87 12.79 -15.03
CA TRP A 18 -11.79 13.73 -14.40
C TRP A 18 -11.03 14.96 -13.92
N GLU A 19 -11.45 16.12 -14.38
CA GLU A 19 -10.99 17.36 -13.77
C GLU A 19 -11.80 17.60 -12.50
N LEU A 20 -11.09 17.68 -11.36
CA LEU A 20 -11.72 18.00 -10.09
C LEU A 20 -12.02 19.50 -10.03
N GLU A 21 -13.21 19.86 -9.56
CA GLU A 21 -13.47 21.25 -9.22
C GLU A 21 -12.54 21.71 -8.09
N VAL A 22 -12.03 22.92 -8.21
CA VAL A 22 -11.27 23.54 -7.13
C VAL A 22 -12.23 24.11 -6.10
N GLY A 23 -12.09 23.65 -4.86
CA GLY A 23 -12.84 24.16 -3.71
C GLY A 23 -12.03 25.19 -2.93
N VAL A 24 -12.70 25.93 -2.08
CA VAL A 24 -12.07 26.84 -1.11
C VAL A 24 -12.38 26.35 0.30
N MET A 25 -11.34 26.08 1.07
CA MET A 25 -11.45 25.69 2.47
C MET A 25 -10.29 26.30 3.26
N ASP A 26 -10.58 26.83 4.44
CA ASP A 26 -9.52 27.23 5.37
C ASP A 26 -8.92 25.98 6.01
N ILE A 27 -7.69 25.67 5.64
CA ILE A 27 -6.92 24.55 6.17
C ILE A 27 -5.78 25.00 7.10
N SER A 28 -5.75 26.27 7.49
CA SER A 28 -4.67 26.83 8.34
C SER A 28 -4.56 26.11 9.68
N CYS A 29 -5.69 25.61 10.22
CA CYS A 29 -5.73 24.87 11.47
C CYS A 29 -5.01 23.49 11.40
N LEU A 30 -4.76 22.95 10.20
CA LEU A 30 -4.08 21.66 10.05
C LEU A 30 -2.56 21.74 10.26
N GLY A 31 -1.96 22.94 10.18
CA GLY A 31 -0.51 23.10 10.36
C GLY A 31 0.33 22.28 9.36
N LEU A 32 -0.12 22.15 8.12
CA LEU A 32 0.43 21.25 7.11
C LEU A 32 1.94 21.42 6.89
N GLU A 33 2.41 22.67 6.84
CA GLU A 33 3.84 22.95 6.61
C GLU A 33 4.72 22.28 7.67
N LYS A 34 4.29 22.38 8.95
CA LYS A 34 5.02 21.75 10.04
C LYS A 34 4.95 20.22 9.94
N ILE A 35 3.76 19.68 9.70
CA ILE A 35 3.57 18.22 9.59
C ILE A 35 4.44 17.68 8.45
N MET A 36 4.38 18.30 7.27
CA MET A 36 5.16 17.85 6.13
C MET A 36 6.67 17.92 6.38
N ALA A 37 7.12 18.94 7.10
CA ALA A 37 8.52 19.05 7.47
C ALA A 37 8.95 17.99 8.49
N ASP A 38 8.13 17.75 9.50
CA ASP A 38 8.43 16.79 10.58
C ASP A 38 8.38 15.31 10.11
N THR A 39 7.67 15.04 9.00
CA THR A 39 7.46 13.68 8.47
C THR A 39 8.17 13.45 7.13
N ASP A 40 9.00 14.38 6.67
CA ASP A 40 9.66 14.32 5.36
C ASP A 40 8.67 14.01 4.21
N SER A 41 7.44 14.54 4.30
CA SER A 41 6.41 14.30 3.29
C SER A 41 6.71 15.08 2.01
N ASP A 42 6.61 14.40 0.87
CA ASP A 42 6.91 14.98 -0.45
C ASP A 42 5.69 15.63 -1.11
N ALA A 43 4.49 15.18 -0.80
CA ALA A 43 3.26 15.72 -1.35
C ALA A 43 2.08 15.58 -0.40
N VAL A 44 1.14 16.52 -0.48
CA VAL A 44 -0.18 16.43 0.15
C VAL A 44 -1.24 16.91 -0.82
N VAL A 45 -2.29 16.11 -0.97
CA VAL A 45 -3.50 16.47 -1.73
C VAL A 45 -4.69 16.30 -0.80
N ILE A 46 -5.54 17.31 -0.70
CA ILE A 46 -6.74 17.28 0.14
C ILE A 46 -7.97 17.48 -0.74
N LEU A 47 -8.87 16.52 -0.65
CA LEU A 47 -10.19 16.59 -1.26
C LEU A 47 -11.24 16.77 -0.16
N HIS A 48 -12.20 17.67 -0.38
CA HIS A 48 -13.37 17.86 0.47
C HIS A 48 -14.60 18.01 -0.42
N ASP A 49 -15.64 17.24 -0.16
CA ASP A 49 -16.86 17.18 -0.98
C ASP A 49 -16.57 17.02 -2.48
N ASN A 50 -15.66 16.12 -2.83
CA ASN A 50 -15.17 15.84 -4.18
C ASN A 50 -14.49 17.04 -4.87
N LYS A 51 -14.11 18.08 -4.14
CA LYS A 51 -13.37 19.23 -4.66
C LYS A 51 -11.93 19.20 -4.16
N LEU A 52 -11.01 19.60 -5.02
CA LEU A 52 -9.62 19.80 -4.65
C LEU A 52 -9.51 21.10 -3.86
N VAL A 53 -9.20 21.01 -2.56
CA VAL A 53 -9.06 22.18 -1.69
C VAL A 53 -7.61 22.52 -1.38
N HIS A 54 -6.71 21.59 -1.54
CA HIS A 54 -5.29 21.82 -1.37
C HIS A 54 -4.45 20.79 -2.15
N GLU A 55 -3.37 21.28 -2.72
CA GLU A 55 -2.37 20.45 -3.39
C GLU A 55 -1.00 21.14 -3.23
N THR A 56 -0.03 20.41 -2.70
CA THR A 56 1.33 20.90 -2.54
C THR A 56 2.36 19.80 -2.71
N TYR A 57 3.52 20.17 -3.23
CA TYR A 57 4.66 19.29 -3.49
C TYR A 57 5.92 19.91 -2.91
N ARG A 58 6.84 19.07 -2.44
CA ARG A 58 8.10 19.47 -1.81
C ARG A 58 9.27 18.67 -2.37
N ASN A 59 10.48 19.01 -1.96
CA ASN A 59 11.71 18.27 -2.28
C ASN A 59 11.93 18.06 -3.79
N GLY A 60 11.40 18.98 -4.61
CA GLY A 60 11.52 18.90 -6.07
C GLY A 60 10.50 17.99 -6.75
N MET A 61 9.58 17.39 -5.99
CA MET A 61 8.50 16.58 -6.54
C MET A 61 7.47 17.43 -7.27
N THR A 62 6.84 16.86 -8.29
CA THR A 62 5.73 17.43 -9.05
C THR A 62 4.55 16.45 -9.11
N ALA A 63 3.40 16.91 -9.60
CA ALA A 63 2.20 16.08 -9.76
C ALA A 63 2.40 14.83 -10.64
N ASN A 64 3.41 14.86 -11.51
CA ASN A 64 3.66 13.77 -12.47
C ASN A 64 4.78 12.82 -12.02
N ASP A 65 5.41 13.10 -10.91
CA ASP A 65 6.49 12.24 -10.43
C ASP A 65 5.93 11.00 -9.74
N PRO A 66 6.42 9.80 -10.07
CA PRO A 66 6.02 8.59 -9.40
C PRO A 66 6.56 8.55 -7.98
N HIS A 67 5.75 8.11 -7.06
CA HIS A 67 6.14 7.88 -5.67
C HIS A 67 5.85 6.46 -5.25
N ILE A 68 6.70 5.90 -4.37
CA ILE A 68 6.48 4.57 -3.84
C ILE A 68 5.26 4.55 -2.92
N LEU A 69 4.34 3.63 -3.17
CA LEU A 69 3.10 3.51 -2.39
C LEU A 69 3.28 2.79 -1.06
N MET A 70 4.35 2.00 -0.92
CA MET A 70 4.53 1.12 0.23
C MET A 70 3.24 0.32 0.53
N SER A 71 2.76 0.30 1.76
CA SER A 71 1.55 -0.44 2.14
C SER A 71 0.24 0.14 1.57
N VAL A 72 0.23 1.34 1.02
CA VAL A 72 -0.95 1.85 0.28
C VAL A 72 -1.30 0.96 -0.91
N SER A 73 -0.33 0.22 -1.46
CA SER A 73 -0.57 -0.80 -2.48
C SER A 73 -1.57 -1.88 -2.04
N LYS A 74 -1.70 -2.16 -0.73
CA LYS A 74 -2.73 -3.07 -0.18
C LYS A 74 -4.14 -2.53 -0.39
N SER A 75 -4.32 -1.21 -0.37
CA SER A 75 -5.62 -0.58 -0.67
C SER A 75 -6.03 -0.82 -2.12
N MET A 76 -5.09 -0.77 -3.05
CA MET A 76 -5.35 -1.12 -4.46
C MET A 76 -5.74 -2.59 -4.60
N LEU A 77 -5.06 -3.48 -3.88
CA LEU A 77 -5.41 -4.90 -3.85
C LEU A 77 -6.81 -5.11 -3.27
N GLY A 78 -7.19 -4.36 -2.22
CA GLY A 78 -8.53 -4.38 -1.65
C GLY A 78 -9.63 -4.03 -2.66
N LEU A 79 -9.40 -3.02 -3.51
CA LEU A 79 -10.33 -2.66 -4.58
C LEU A 79 -10.48 -3.79 -5.61
N VAL A 80 -9.38 -4.42 -6.01
CA VAL A 80 -9.42 -5.60 -6.90
C VAL A 80 -10.21 -6.73 -6.26
N ALA A 81 -9.94 -7.04 -4.99
CA ALA A 81 -10.68 -8.08 -4.26
C ALA A 81 -12.18 -7.77 -4.21
N GLY A 82 -12.58 -6.51 -3.94
CA GLY A 82 -13.97 -6.07 -3.96
C GLY A 82 -14.65 -6.32 -5.30
N THR A 83 -13.96 -6.05 -6.40
CA THR A 83 -14.45 -6.32 -7.75
C THR A 83 -14.69 -7.82 -7.98
N LEU A 84 -13.78 -8.68 -7.50
CA LEU A 84 -13.95 -10.14 -7.61
C LEU A 84 -15.10 -10.66 -6.75
N VAL A 85 -15.31 -10.06 -5.58
CA VAL A 85 -16.45 -10.40 -4.69
C VAL A 85 -17.76 -10.03 -5.38
N GLU A 86 -17.87 -8.85 -5.97
CA GLU A 86 -19.07 -8.40 -6.68
C GLU A 86 -19.41 -9.32 -7.86
N ARG A 87 -18.38 -9.82 -8.56
CA ARG A 87 -18.55 -10.78 -9.65
C ARG A 87 -18.86 -12.21 -9.20
N GLY A 88 -18.85 -12.48 -7.89
CA GLY A 88 -19.02 -13.81 -7.35
C GLY A 88 -17.83 -14.76 -7.57
N GLU A 89 -16.69 -14.23 -7.98
CA GLU A 89 -15.46 -14.99 -8.23
C GLU A 89 -14.66 -15.23 -6.96
N LEU A 90 -14.87 -14.40 -5.93
CA LEU A 90 -14.22 -14.49 -4.62
C LEU A 90 -15.25 -14.40 -3.51
N ALA A 91 -15.28 -15.42 -2.62
CA ALA A 91 -16.07 -15.35 -1.38
C ALA A 91 -15.14 -15.06 -0.20
N ILE A 92 -15.41 -13.96 0.52
CA ILE A 92 -14.56 -13.49 1.62
C ILE A 92 -14.50 -14.44 2.82
N ASP A 93 -15.51 -15.27 2.99
CA ASP A 93 -15.58 -16.26 4.08
C ASP A 93 -14.86 -17.57 3.75
N ASN A 94 -14.34 -17.73 2.53
CA ASN A 94 -13.54 -18.89 2.19
C ASN A 94 -12.20 -18.87 2.93
N LEU A 95 -11.78 -20.04 3.40
CA LEU A 95 -10.42 -20.20 3.90
C LEU A 95 -9.40 -19.92 2.78
N ILE A 96 -8.33 -19.25 3.12
CA ILE A 96 -7.24 -18.96 2.18
C ILE A 96 -6.59 -20.22 1.65
N THR A 97 -6.60 -21.31 2.42
CA THR A 97 -6.08 -22.61 2.04
C THR A 97 -6.84 -23.26 0.87
N LYS A 98 -8.04 -22.79 0.56
CA LYS A 98 -8.77 -23.17 -0.64
C LYS A 98 -8.07 -22.69 -1.91
N PHE A 99 -7.41 -21.51 -1.84
CA PHE A 99 -6.74 -20.87 -2.97
C PHE A 99 -5.24 -21.13 -2.96
N VAL A 100 -4.66 -21.27 -1.77
CA VAL A 100 -3.24 -21.52 -1.54
C VAL A 100 -3.10 -22.72 -0.58
N PRO A 101 -3.24 -23.97 -1.09
CA PRO A 101 -3.22 -25.19 -0.27
C PRO A 101 -1.93 -25.35 0.55
N GLU A 102 -0.82 -24.80 0.08
CA GLU A 102 0.49 -24.84 0.74
C GLU A 102 0.48 -24.19 2.13
N LEU A 103 -0.49 -23.33 2.39
CA LEU A 103 -0.64 -22.66 3.69
C LEU A 103 -1.32 -23.53 4.75
N SER A 104 -1.78 -24.77 4.40
CA SER A 104 -2.55 -25.64 5.30
C SER A 104 -1.81 -26.05 6.58
N ASN A 105 -0.47 -26.03 6.55
CA ASN A 105 0.36 -26.37 7.71
C ASN A 105 1.10 -25.15 8.27
N THR A 106 0.56 -23.97 8.08
CA THR A 106 1.13 -22.70 8.57
C THR A 106 0.16 -22.01 9.52
N ALA A 107 0.60 -20.91 10.12
CA ALA A 107 -0.25 -20.06 10.97
C ALA A 107 -1.48 -19.49 10.22
N TYR A 108 -1.50 -19.55 8.89
CA TYR A 108 -2.61 -19.10 8.07
C TYR A 108 -3.71 -20.14 7.87
N ALA A 109 -3.56 -21.39 8.34
CA ALA A 109 -4.46 -22.49 8.01
C ALA A 109 -5.95 -22.21 8.29
N GLY A 110 -6.26 -21.44 9.35
CA GLY A 110 -7.64 -21.09 9.72
C GLY A 110 -8.09 -19.71 9.23
N ALA A 111 -7.24 -18.95 8.55
CA ALA A 111 -7.56 -17.61 8.12
C ALA A 111 -8.49 -17.63 6.89
N THR A 112 -9.45 -16.73 6.87
CA THR A 112 -10.31 -16.46 5.73
C THR A 112 -9.71 -15.38 4.83
N VAL A 113 -10.26 -15.24 3.62
CA VAL A 113 -9.95 -14.10 2.75
C VAL A 113 -10.25 -12.78 3.48
N ARG A 114 -11.35 -12.73 4.25
CA ARG A 114 -11.72 -11.57 5.06
C ARG A 114 -10.65 -11.20 6.06
N ASP A 115 -10.09 -12.20 6.78
CA ASP A 115 -9.05 -11.94 7.77
C ASP A 115 -7.77 -11.35 7.14
N LEU A 116 -7.45 -11.74 5.91
CA LEU A 116 -6.33 -11.15 5.17
C LEU A 116 -6.63 -9.71 4.74
N LEU A 117 -7.82 -9.44 4.20
CA LEU A 117 -8.22 -8.11 3.76
C LEU A 117 -8.27 -7.12 4.93
N ASP A 118 -8.72 -7.58 6.09
CA ASP A 118 -8.80 -6.79 7.32
C ASP A 118 -7.46 -6.75 8.08
N MET A 119 -6.40 -7.39 7.57
CA MET A 119 -5.09 -7.55 8.22
C MET A 119 -5.18 -8.18 9.62
N ARG A 120 -6.06 -9.17 9.79
CA ARG A 120 -6.40 -9.81 11.06
C ARG A 120 -6.17 -11.33 11.07
N ALA A 121 -5.22 -11.80 10.28
CA ALA A 121 -4.92 -13.24 10.17
C ALA A 121 -4.44 -13.91 11.48
N GLY A 122 -4.18 -13.13 12.53
CA GLY A 122 -3.87 -13.64 13.86
C GLY A 122 -2.49 -14.29 13.99
N ILE A 123 -1.54 -13.89 13.16
CA ILE A 123 -0.19 -14.44 13.14
C ILE A 123 0.64 -13.77 14.23
N LEU A 124 1.36 -14.57 15.01
CA LEU A 124 2.36 -14.06 15.91
C LEU A 124 3.59 -13.64 15.10
N PHE A 125 3.69 -12.35 14.82
CA PHE A 125 4.77 -11.77 14.03
C PHE A 125 5.14 -10.41 14.61
N ASP A 126 6.41 -10.24 14.95
CA ASP A 126 6.94 -8.95 15.42
C ASP A 126 7.49 -8.17 14.24
N GLU A 127 6.94 -6.96 14.02
CA GLU A 127 7.32 -6.04 12.95
C GLU A 127 8.24 -4.91 13.47
N ASP A 128 9.12 -5.17 14.42
CA ASP A 128 10.13 -4.19 14.78
C ASP A 128 11.09 -3.94 13.60
N TYR A 129 10.80 -2.92 12.81
CA TYR A 129 11.60 -2.56 11.64
C TYR A 129 13.03 -2.11 11.95
N LEU A 130 13.37 -1.86 13.20
CA LEU A 130 14.73 -1.53 13.62
C LEU A 130 15.50 -2.76 14.15
N ALA A 131 14.82 -3.90 14.30
CA ALA A 131 15.45 -5.13 14.76
C ALA A 131 16.58 -5.58 13.82
N THR A 132 17.63 -6.13 14.42
CA THR A 132 18.79 -6.72 13.71
C THR A 132 18.68 -8.23 13.60
N GLU A 133 17.73 -8.85 14.29
CA GLU A 133 17.44 -10.28 14.29
C GLU A 133 15.93 -10.52 14.48
N GLY A 134 15.46 -11.73 14.22
CA GLY A 134 14.07 -12.13 14.41
C GLY A 134 13.21 -12.10 13.15
N PRO A 135 11.87 -12.30 13.32
CA PRO A 135 10.97 -12.59 12.20
C PRO A 135 10.97 -11.53 11.09
N ILE A 136 11.07 -10.24 11.43
CA ILE A 136 11.08 -9.17 10.45
C ILE A 136 12.35 -9.19 9.58
N VAL A 137 13.47 -9.60 10.17
CA VAL A 137 14.75 -9.73 9.45
C VAL A 137 14.68 -10.91 8.49
N ASP A 138 14.15 -12.05 8.95
CA ASP A 138 13.95 -13.23 8.11
C ASP A 138 13.00 -12.92 6.94
N TYR A 139 11.92 -12.18 7.21
CA TYR A 139 10.99 -11.71 6.18
C TYR A 139 11.69 -10.83 5.14
N ARG A 140 12.53 -9.88 5.56
CA ARG A 140 13.29 -9.03 4.64
C ARG A 140 14.20 -9.85 3.72
N TYR A 141 14.87 -10.87 4.26
CA TYR A 141 15.71 -11.76 3.46
C TYR A 141 14.87 -12.59 2.50
N ALA A 142 13.78 -13.18 2.96
CA ALA A 142 12.89 -13.98 2.13
C ALA A 142 12.26 -13.16 0.99
N ALA A 143 11.87 -11.91 1.27
CA ALA A 143 11.29 -10.99 0.30
C ALA A 143 12.34 -10.31 -0.61
N ASN A 144 13.66 -10.52 -0.40
CA ASN A 144 14.74 -9.78 -1.06
C ASN A 144 14.65 -8.25 -0.88
N TRP A 145 14.01 -7.81 0.18
CA TRP A 145 13.78 -6.38 0.42
C TRP A 145 15.03 -5.64 0.86
N ASN A 146 15.92 -6.33 1.57
CA ASN A 146 17.25 -5.81 1.88
C ASN A 146 18.29 -6.63 1.13
N PRO A 147 18.90 -6.12 0.07
CA PRO A 147 20.08 -6.77 -0.49
C PRO A 147 21.15 -6.83 0.61
N VAL A 148 21.63 -8.03 0.89
CA VAL A 148 22.75 -8.23 1.81
C VAL A 148 23.90 -7.32 1.37
N PRO A 149 24.47 -6.49 2.25
CA PRO A 149 25.67 -5.74 1.90
C PRO A 149 26.72 -6.70 1.38
N LYS A 150 27.29 -6.42 0.22
CA LYS A 150 28.24 -7.31 -0.46
C LYS A 150 29.52 -7.62 0.34
N ASN A 151 29.65 -7.06 1.55
CA ASN A 151 30.82 -7.12 2.42
C ASN A 151 30.47 -7.62 3.82
N ARG A 152 29.82 -8.75 3.91
CA ARG A 152 29.81 -9.58 5.11
C ARG A 152 30.39 -10.94 4.80
#